data_1763c7744c463df8110061e3ad455511
#
_entry.id   1763c7744c463df8110061e3ad455511
#
_cell.length_a   1.000
_cell.length_b   1.000
_cell.length_c   1.000
_cell.angle_alpha   90.00
_cell.angle_beta   90.00
_cell.angle_gamma   90.00
#
_symmetry.space_group_name_H-M   'P 1'
#
loop_
_entity.id
_entity.type
_entity.pdbx_description
1 polymer ?
#
loop_
_entity_poly.entity_id
_entity_poly.type
_entity_poly.pdbx_seq_one_letter_code
_entity_poly.pdbx_strand_id
1 'polypeptide(L)'
;RRRKGVPLTALFAAAYLRAARYVSPVSGKPITLEEALDFLEDARHCEIQNTPGFVVTGIRRWKQPHLKAFLGAPNRGNRLTFVWDFEPALKLAKEQKLPLVSWAAKTTDDMVDQVKQAGVNLLFVEDGFIRSVGLGSDYEMPYSLVFDDCGIYYDPHRPSKIEHILNEMGRHPEHYRRTVERA
;
A
#
# COMPACT_ATOMS: atom_id res chain seq x y z
N ARG A 1 1.74 7.92 54.29
CA ARG A 1 2.04 6.58 53.76
C ARG A 1 3.04 6.75 52.61
N ARG A 2 4.27 6.24 52.74
CA ARG A 2 5.23 6.19 51.63
C ARG A 2 4.65 5.29 50.59
N ARG A 3 4.39 5.83 49.36
CA ARG A 3 4.03 5.03 48.20
C ARG A 3 5.22 4.15 47.85
N LYS A 4 5.07 2.83 47.90
CA LYS A 4 6.08 1.90 47.37
C LYS A 4 6.20 2.15 45.88
N GLY A 5 7.43 2.28 45.35
CA GLY A 5 7.68 2.37 43.92
C GLY A 5 7.20 1.09 43.24
N VAL A 6 6.47 1.23 42.15
CA VAL A 6 6.03 0.12 41.30
C VAL A 6 7.01 0.02 40.13
N PRO A 7 7.58 -1.15 39.83
CA PRO A 7 8.44 -1.33 38.65
C PRO A 7 7.71 -1.01 37.37
N LEU A 8 8.42 -0.45 36.37
CA LEU A 8 7.86 -0.10 35.09
C LEU A 8 7.22 -1.31 34.37
N THR A 9 7.85 -2.47 34.51
CA THR A 9 7.32 -3.75 33.97
C THR A 9 5.95 -4.13 34.56
N ALA A 10 5.76 -3.90 35.85
CA ALA A 10 4.48 -4.15 36.51
C ALA A 10 3.41 -3.14 36.09
N LEU A 11 3.77 -1.87 35.87
CA LEU A 11 2.88 -0.86 35.31
C LEU A 11 2.49 -1.21 33.87
N PHE A 12 3.45 -1.61 33.06
CA PHE A 12 3.20 -2.08 31.71
C PHE A 12 2.25 -3.28 31.69
N ALA A 13 2.55 -4.31 32.47
CA ALA A 13 1.70 -5.50 32.56
C ALA A 13 0.27 -5.17 33.00
N ALA A 14 0.12 -4.30 34.01
CA ALA A 14 -1.20 -3.87 34.44
C ALA A 14 -1.98 -3.10 33.40
N ALA A 15 -1.34 -2.15 32.71
CA ALA A 15 -1.99 -1.29 31.74
C ALA A 15 -2.28 -2.02 30.42
N TYR A 16 -1.28 -2.67 29.84
CA TYR A 16 -1.35 -3.21 28.49
C TYR A 16 -1.78 -4.69 28.43
N LEU A 17 -1.46 -5.51 29.44
CA LEU A 17 -1.79 -6.94 29.41
C LEU A 17 -3.04 -7.29 30.24
N ARG A 18 -3.37 -6.51 31.25
CA ARG A 18 -4.48 -6.82 32.17
C ARG A 18 -5.68 -5.92 32.03
N ALA A 19 -5.48 -4.61 31.95
CA ALA A 19 -6.57 -3.63 31.90
C ALA A 19 -7.08 -3.38 30.47
N ALA A 20 -6.17 -3.33 29.48
CA ALA A 20 -6.56 -3.08 28.09
C ALA A 20 -7.23 -4.29 27.43
N ARG A 21 -8.07 -4.00 26.46
CA ARG A 21 -8.68 -4.97 25.53
C ARG A 21 -8.41 -4.47 24.13
N TYR A 22 -8.00 -5.39 23.25
CA TYR A 22 -7.67 -5.12 21.87
C TYR A 22 -8.69 -5.77 20.96
N VAL A 23 -9.01 -5.08 19.86
CA VAL A 23 -10.00 -5.53 18.88
C VAL A 23 -9.40 -5.36 17.49
N SER A 24 -9.52 -6.40 16.67
CA SER A 24 -9.09 -6.33 15.27
C SER A 24 -9.89 -5.28 14.52
N PRO A 25 -9.23 -4.33 13.83
CA PRO A 25 -9.91 -3.33 13.01
C PRO A 25 -10.60 -3.95 11.78
N VAL A 26 -10.24 -5.17 11.41
CA VAL A 26 -10.80 -5.90 10.25
C VAL A 26 -12.00 -6.75 10.64
N SER A 27 -11.86 -7.58 11.68
CA SER A 27 -12.89 -8.57 12.04
C SER A 27 -13.79 -8.14 13.18
N GLY A 28 -13.44 -7.09 13.93
CA GLY A 28 -14.13 -6.67 15.15
C GLY A 28 -13.99 -7.66 16.32
N LYS A 29 -13.18 -8.72 16.19
CA LYS A 29 -12.97 -9.73 17.22
C LYS A 29 -11.85 -9.33 18.18
N PRO A 30 -11.88 -9.82 19.44
CA PRO A 30 -10.76 -9.65 20.36
C PRO A 30 -9.46 -10.23 19.79
N ILE A 31 -8.36 -9.50 20.00
CA ILE A 31 -7.00 -9.88 19.60
C ILE A 31 -6.02 -9.68 20.75
N THR A 32 -4.78 -10.18 20.60
CA THR A 32 -3.70 -9.97 21.56
C THR A 32 -3.08 -8.57 21.43
N LEU A 33 -2.22 -8.20 22.38
CA LEU A 33 -1.43 -6.97 22.30
C LEU A 33 -0.49 -7.01 21.09
N GLU A 34 0.16 -8.14 20.86
CA GLU A 34 1.11 -8.35 19.77
C GLU A 34 0.44 -8.16 18.41
N GLU A 35 -0.72 -8.79 18.19
CA GLU A 35 -1.50 -8.60 16.98
C GLU A 35 -1.95 -7.14 16.79
N ALA A 36 -2.32 -6.46 17.87
CA ALA A 36 -2.67 -5.04 17.80
C ALA A 36 -1.48 -4.15 17.44
N LEU A 37 -0.29 -4.47 17.93
CA LEU A 37 0.94 -3.77 17.57
C LEU A 37 1.33 -4.01 16.13
N ASP A 38 1.19 -5.24 15.60
CA ASP A 38 1.42 -5.56 14.20
C ASP A 38 0.52 -4.70 13.29
N PHE A 39 -0.78 -4.59 13.60
CA PHE A 39 -1.69 -3.70 12.85
C PHE A 39 -1.27 -2.22 12.90
N LEU A 40 -0.82 -1.75 14.04
CA LEU A 40 -0.35 -0.36 14.19
C LEU A 40 0.95 -0.11 13.42
N GLU A 41 1.86 -1.08 13.39
CA GLU A 41 3.10 -1.00 12.64
C GLU A 41 2.83 -0.97 11.14
N ASP A 42 1.96 -1.84 10.62
CA ASP A 42 1.56 -1.88 9.23
C ASP A 42 0.89 -0.55 8.81
N ALA A 43 -0.06 -0.06 9.62
CA ALA A 43 -0.73 1.22 9.35
C ALA A 43 0.28 2.39 9.34
N ARG A 44 1.20 2.42 10.31
CA ARG A 44 2.26 3.43 10.37
C ARG A 44 3.18 3.36 9.16
N HIS A 45 3.54 2.15 8.72
CA HIS A 45 4.39 1.94 7.55
C HIS A 45 3.73 2.47 6.28
N CYS A 46 2.47 2.10 6.04
CA CYS A 46 1.68 2.62 4.93
C CYS A 46 1.59 4.15 4.95
N GLU A 47 1.31 4.76 6.10
CA GLU A 47 1.24 6.21 6.22
C GLU A 47 2.58 6.90 5.92
N ILE A 48 3.70 6.32 6.36
CA ILE A 48 5.03 6.87 6.07
C ILE A 48 5.32 6.80 4.57
N GLN A 49 5.07 5.65 3.94
CA GLN A 49 5.28 5.48 2.51
C GLN A 49 4.42 6.42 1.67
N ASN A 50 3.18 6.66 2.10
CA ASN A 50 2.23 7.49 1.38
C ASN A 50 2.39 9.00 1.65
N THR A 51 3.18 9.39 2.67
CA THR A 51 3.34 10.80 3.09
C THR A 51 3.69 11.77 1.96
N PRO A 52 4.57 11.45 1.00
CA PRO A 52 4.89 12.38 -0.08
C PRO A 52 3.69 12.79 -0.93
N GLY A 53 2.73 11.88 -1.09
CA GLY A 53 1.61 12.02 -1.99
C GLY A 53 1.92 11.50 -3.39
N PHE A 54 0.94 11.59 -4.29
CA PHE A 54 1.03 11.02 -5.63
C PHE A 54 0.26 11.86 -6.65
N VAL A 55 0.74 11.87 -7.88
CA VAL A 55 -0.07 12.24 -9.04
C VAL A 55 -0.59 10.94 -9.67
N VAL A 56 -1.89 10.86 -9.94
CA VAL A 56 -2.56 9.64 -10.36
C VAL A 56 -3.23 9.87 -11.71
N THR A 57 -2.93 9.01 -12.69
CA THR A 57 -3.49 9.13 -14.06
C THR A 57 -4.16 7.84 -14.55
N GLY A 58 -4.99 7.95 -15.57
CA GLY A 58 -5.66 6.80 -16.21
C GLY A 58 -6.78 6.17 -15.36
N ILE A 59 -7.17 6.76 -14.25
CA ILE A 59 -8.13 6.20 -13.29
C ILE A 59 -9.53 6.78 -13.52
N ARG A 60 -10.51 5.91 -13.70
CA ARG A 60 -11.93 6.30 -13.79
C ARG A 60 -12.40 6.92 -12.47
N ARG A 61 -13.28 7.93 -12.54
CA ARG A 61 -13.74 8.70 -11.37
C ARG A 61 -14.29 7.82 -10.24
N TRP A 62 -15.01 6.77 -10.55
CA TRP A 62 -15.59 5.89 -9.54
C TRP A 62 -14.52 5.07 -8.76
N LYS A 63 -13.34 4.82 -9.35
CA LYS A 63 -12.22 4.16 -8.66
C LYS A 63 -11.39 5.09 -7.76
N GLN A 64 -11.51 6.40 -7.91
CA GLN A 64 -10.70 7.37 -7.15
C GLN A 64 -10.88 7.28 -5.63
N PRO A 65 -12.09 7.10 -5.06
CA PRO A 65 -12.25 6.92 -3.63
C PRO A 65 -11.49 5.70 -3.10
N HIS A 66 -11.44 4.62 -3.89
CA HIS A 66 -10.75 3.39 -3.52
C HIS A 66 -9.24 3.61 -3.49
N LEU A 67 -8.68 4.24 -4.53
CA LEU A 67 -7.25 4.59 -4.52
C LEU A 67 -6.89 5.52 -3.36
N LYS A 68 -7.78 6.43 -2.98
CA LYS A 68 -7.57 7.27 -1.79
C LYS A 68 -7.44 6.45 -0.51
N ALA A 69 -8.15 5.33 -0.39
CA ALA A 69 -8.03 4.45 0.76
C ALA A 69 -6.66 3.75 0.82
N PHE A 70 -6.10 3.36 -0.33
CA PHE A 70 -4.80 2.67 -0.40
C PHE A 70 -3.60 3.65 -0.34
N LEU A 71 -3.72 4.79 -1.02
CA LEU A 71 -2.62 5.76 -1.17
C LEU A 71 -2.71 6.93 -0.17
N GLY A 72 -3.75 6.96 0.64
CA GLY A 72 -3.95 8.03 1.62
C GLY A 72 -2.97 7.94 2.79
N ALA A 73 -2.65 9.08 3.36
CA ALA A 73 -1.99 9.23 4.65
C ALA A 73 -2.74 10.31 5.45
N PRO A 74 -3.94 9.99 5.96
CA PRO A 74 -4.86 10.98 6.53
C PRO A 74 -4.28 11.71 7.73
N ASN A 75 -3.48 11.05 8.56
CA ASN A 75 -2.83 11.66 9.72
C ASN A 75 -1.63 12.54 9.35
N ARG A 76 -1.13 12.43 8.12
CA ARG A 76 0.02 13.19 7.60
C ARG A 76 -0.36 14.20 6.52
N GLY A 77 -1.63 14.19 6.09
CA GLY A 77 -2.16 15.16 5.14
C GLY A 77 -1.52 15.08 3.76
N ASN A 78 -1.23 13.87 3.26
CA ASN A 78 -0.66 13.71 1.93
C ASN A 78 -1.59 14.22 0.82
N ARG A 79 -1.00 14.60 -0.31
CA ARG A 79 -1.74 15.10 -1.47
C ARG A 79 -1.88 14.00 -2.51
N LEU A 80 -3.13 13.70 -2.90
CA LEU A 80 -3.45 12.86 -4.04
C LEU A 80 -4.12 13.70 -5.12
N THR A 81 -3.44 13.87 -6.26
CA THR A 81 -3.95 14.67 -7.38
C THR A 81 -4.29 13.75 -8.54
N PHE A 82 -5.57 13.69 -8.91
CA PHE A 82 -6.05 12.87 -10.01
C PHE A 82 -6.12 13.70 -11.28
N VAL A 83 -5.37 13.30 -12.29
CA VAL A 83 -5.32 13.93 -13.62
C VAL A 83 -5.61 12.84 -14.65
N TRP A 84 -6.63 13.05 -15.50
CA TRP A 84 -7.05 12.00 -16.43
C TRP A 84 -6.01 11.76 -17.54
N ASP A 85 -5.55 12.84 -18.16
CA ASP A 85 -4.63 12.78 -19.27
C ASP A 85 -3.18 12.63 -18.82
N PHE A 86 -2.45 11.79 -19.53
CA PHE A 86 -1.09 11.39 -19.14
C PHE A 86 -0.10 12.57 -19.17
N GLU A 87 -0.05 13.34 -20.24
CA GLU A 87 0.91 14.45 -20.42
C GLU A 87 0.82 15.51 -19.31
N PRO A 88 -0.38 16.04 -18.96
CA PRO A 88 -0.53 16.95 -17.83
C PRO A 88 -0.17 16.30 -16.50
N ALA A 89 -0.46 14.99 -16.34
CA ALA A 89 -0.11 14.26 -15.11
C ALA A 89 1.41 14.13 -14.96
N LEU A 90 2.12 13.76 -16.02
CA LEU A 90 3.58 13.64 -16.02
C LEU A 90 4.24 14.98 -15.72
N LYS A 91 3.77 16.06 -16.38
CA LYS A 91 4.25 17.42 -16.12
C LYS A 91 4.10 17.79 -14.65
N LEU A 92 2.91 17.56 -14.09
CA LEU A 92 2.60 17.88 -12.70
C LEU A 92 3.46 17.06 -11.73
N ALA A 93 3.63 15.74 -11.99
CA ALA A 93 4.46 14.87 -11.18
C ALA A 93 5.93 15.35 -11.15
N LYS A 94 6.46 15.75 -12.30
CA LYS A 94 7.81 16.32 -12.42
C LYS A 94 7.96 17.63 -11.66
N GLU A 95 7.02 18.56 -11.84
CA GLU A 95 7.04 19.88 -11.18
C GLU A 95 6.96 19.76 -9.65
N GLN A 96 6.13 18.87 -9.16
CA GLN A 96 5.93 18.64 -7.72
C GLN A 96 6.91 17.65 -7.11
N LYS A 97 7.75 17.00 -7.92
CA LYS A 97 8.67 15.92 -7.52
C LYS A 97 7.95 14.77 -6.81
N LEU A 98 6.78 14.40 -7.33
CA LEU A 98 5.95 13.32 -6.81
C LEU A 98 6.00 12.09 -7.71
N PRO A 99 5.82 10.88 -7.17
CA PRO A 99 5.61 9.69 -7.97
C PRO A 99 4.35 9.82 -8.84
N LEU A 100 4.41 9.26 -10.05
CA LEU A 100 3.27 9.12 -10.94
C LEU A 100 2.70 7.71 -10.81
N VAL A 101 1.44 7.61 -10.39
CA VAL A 101 0.68 6.36 -10.37
C VAL A 101 -0.15 6.27 -11.65
N SER A 102 0.03 5.20 -12.42
CA SER A 102 -0.70 5.00 -13.67
C SER A 102 -1.41 3.65 -13.68
N TRP A 103 -2.66 3.62 -14.20
CA TRP A 103 -3.39 2.37 -14.39
C TRP A 103 -2.68 1.52 -15.45
N ALA A 104 -2.23 0.32 -15.06
CA ALA A 104 -1.32 -0.49 -15.86
C ALA A 104 -1.87 -0.81 -17.25
N ALA A 105 -3.14 -1.23 -17.37
CA ALA A 105 -3.78 -1.53 -18.64
C ALA A 105 -3.90 -0.31 -19.60
N LYS A 106 -3.57 0.89 -19.17
CA LYS A 106 -3.59 2.13 -19.98
C LYS A 106 -2.20 2.74 -20.17
N THR A 107 -1.19 2.12 -19.62
CA THR A 107 0.19 2.61 -19.67
C THR A 107 0.92 1.94 -20.82
N THR A 108 1.26 2.72 -21.84
CA THR A 108 2.01 2.23 -23.00
C THR A 108 3.51 2.29 -22.78
N ASP A 109 4.28 1.58 -23.61
CA ASP A 109 5.75 1.61 -23.54
C ASP A 109 6.31 3.03 -23.76
N ASP A 110 5.71 3.77 -24.70
CA ASP A 110 6.09 5.17 -24.94
C ASP A 110 5.87 6.05 -23.69
N MET A 111 4.76 5.87 -22.98
CA MET A 111 4.52 6.58 -21.71
C MET A 111 5.59 6.23 -20.66
N VAL A 112 5.99 4.97 -20.57
CA VAL A 112 7.05 4.55 -19.65
C VAL A 112 8.37 5.20 -19.98
N ASP A 113 8.72 5.26 -21.27
CA ASP A 113 9.96 5.90 -21.72
C ASP A 113 9.95 7.41 -21.46
N GLN A 114 8.81 8.07 -21.67
CA GLN A 114 8.64 9.48 -21.31
C GLN A 114 8.82 9.73 -19.79
N VAL A 115 8.24 8.87 -18.95
CA VAL A 115 8.41 8.97 -17.48
C VAL A 115 9.88 8.81 -17.07
N LYS A 116 10.59 7.83 -17.65
CA LYS A 116 12.02 7.63 -17.44
C LYS A 116 12.84 8.85 -17.85
N GLN A 117 12.58 9.39 -19.04
CA GLN A 117 13.25 10.60 -19.54
C GLN A 117 12.97 11.83 -18.65
N ALA A 118 11.77 11.91 -18.09
CA ALA A 118 11.40 12.97 -17.18
C ALA A 118 12.03 12.85 -15.79
N GLY A 119 12.61 11.69 -15.44
CA GLY A 119 13.18 11.38 -14.13
C GLY A 119 12.12 11.28 -13.03
N VAL A 120 10.92 10.85 -13.38
CA VAL A 120 9.78 10.65 -12.47
C VAL A 120 9.69 9.18 -12.08
N ASN A 121 9.41 8.89 -10.82
CA ASN A 121 9.14 7.52 -10.38
C ASN A 121 7.75 7.10 -10.84
N LEU A 122 7.65 5.99 -11.58
CA LEU A 122 6.40 5.41 -12.03
C LEU A 122 5.99 4.26 -11.09
N LEU A 123 4.72 4.25 -10.71
CA LEU A 123 4.05 3.14 -10.06
C LEU A 123 2.89 2.68 -10.94
N PHE A 124 2.96 1.47 -11.41
CA PHE A 124 1.82 0.81 -12.04
C PHE A 124 0.82 0.41 -10.97
N VAL A 125 -0.46 0.57 -11.24
CA VAL A 125 -1.54 0.09 -10.38
C VAL A 125 -2.54 -0.73 -11.17
N GLU A 126 -2.96 -1.84 -10.60
CA GLU A 126 -4.00 -2.71 -11.20
C GLU A 126 -4.80 -3.40 -10.09
N ASP A 127 -5.95 -3.97 -10.44
CA ASP A 127 -6.72 -4.79 -9.53
C ASP A 127 -5.87 -5.97 -9.00
N GLY A 128 -5.93 -6.23 -7.71
CA GLY A 128 -5.19 -7.33 -7.08
C GLY A 128 -5.86 -8.69 -7.28
N PHE A 129 -5.19 -9.76 -6.83
CA PHE A 129 -5.67 -11.14 -7.00
C PHE A 129 -6.95 -11.44 -6.22
N ILE A 130 -7.14 -10.82 -5.05
CA ILE A 130 -8.41 -10.84 -4.32
C ILE A 130 -9.13 -9.54 -4.65
N ARG A 131 -9.94 -9.56 -5.70
CA ARG A 131 -10.49 -8.34 -6.26
C ARG A 131 -11.75 -7.88 -5.55
N SER A 132 -12.84 -8.62 -5.68
CA SER A 132 -14.16 -8.26 -5.17
C SER A 132 -15.09 -9.46 -5.16
N VAL A 133 -16.23 -9.35 -4.48
CA VAL A 133 -17.28 -10.38 -4.47
C VAL A 133 -18.00 -10.45 -5.82
N GLY A 134 -18.12 -9.29 -6.51
CA GLY A 134 -18.76 -9.18 -7.83
C GLY A 134 -17.80 -8.80 -8.94
N LEU A 135 -18.33 -8.59 -10.15
CA LEU A 135 -17.57 -8.15 -11.30
C LEU A 135 -17.26 -6.64 -11.23
N GLY A 136 -16.10 -6.25 -11.71
CA GLY A 136 -15.74 -4.83 -11.77
C GLY A 136 -16.55 -3.99 -12.74
N SER A 137 -17.30 -4.64 -13.65
CA SER A 137 -18.31 -4.00 -14.49
C SER A 137 -19.46 -3.41 -13.68
N ASP A 138 -19.72 -3.95 -12.49
CA ASP A 138 -20.82 -3.56 -11.62
C ASP A 138 -20.41 -2.49 -10.60
N TYR A 139 -19.26 -1.84 -10.81
CA TYR A 139 -18.68 -0.82 -9.93
C TYR A 139 -18.30 -1.33 -8.53
N GLU A 140 -18.14 -2.65 -8.37
CA GLU A 140 -17.73 -3.25 -7.12
C GLU A 140 -16.34 -2.79 -6.69
N MET A 141 -16.23 -2.50 -5.40
CA MET A 141 -15.00 -2.02 -4.77
C MET A 141 -13.91 -3.09 -4.77
N PRO A 142 -12.69 -2.80 -5.25
CA PRO A 142 -11.60 -3.74 -5.11
C PRO A 142 -11.15 -3.86 -3.65
N TYR A 143 -11.02 -5.08 -3.16
CA TYR A 143 -10.45 -5.36 -1.83
C TYR A 143 -8.92 -5.34 -1.83
N SER A 144 -8.30 -5.50 -2.98
CA SER A 144 -6.86 -5.38 -3.14
C SER A 144 -6.46 -4.70 -4.44
N LEU A 145 -5.33 -4.00 -4.40
CA LEU A 145 -4.65 -3.42 -5.55
C LEU A 145 -3.20 -3.88 -5.55
N VAL A 146 -2.65 -4.11 -6.73
CA VAL A 146 -1.22 -4.30 -6.92
C VAL A 146 -0.61 -2.96 -7.28
N PHE A 147 0.45 -2.59 -6.57
CA PHE A 147 1.34 -1.47 -6.89
C PHE A 147 2.71 -2.03 -7.22
N ASP A 148 3.23 -1.69 -8.40
CA ASP A 148 4.48 -2.23 -8.91
C ASP A 148 5.32 -1.13 -9.56
N ASP A 149 6.58 -1.04 -9.21
CA ASP A 149 7.52 -0.04 -9.72
C ASP A 149 8.39 -0.58 -10.89
N CYS A 150 8.24 -1.86 -11.22
CA CYS A 150 8.99 -2.52 -12.29
C CYS A 150 8.12 -2.76 -13.53
N GLY A 151 6.95 -3.34 -13.33
CA GLY A 151 6.02 -3.71 -14.39
C GLY A 151 4.68 -4.12 -13.77
N ILE A 152 3.93 -4.99 -14.44
CA ILE A 152 2.70 -5.56 -13.89
C ILE A 152 2.63 -7.05 -14.21
N TYR A 153 2.08 -7.85 -13.33
CA TYR A 153 2.11 -9.32 -13.35
C TYR A 153 1.58 -9.99 -14.62
N TYR A 154 0.86 -9.31 -15.47
CA TYR A 154 0.37 -9.83 -16.74
C TYR A 154 1.07 -9.25 -17.98
N ASP A 155 2.03 -8.32 -17.80
CA ASP A 155 2.77 -7.72 -18.91
C ASP A 155 3.92 -8.65 -19.34
N PRO A 156 3.90 -9.24 -20.55
CA PRO A 156 4.97 -10.14 -20.99
C PRO A 156 6.25 -9.42 -21.40
N HIS A 157 6.23 -8.09 -21.50
CA HIS A 157 7.36 -7.30 -22.01
C HIS A 157 8.29 -6.79 -20.89
N ARG A 158 7.80 -6.78 -19.65
CA ARG A 158 8.56 -6.29 -18.49
C ARG A 158 8.37 -7.21 -17.30
N PRO A 159 9.46 -7.55 -16.59
CA PRO A 159 9.34 -8.31 -15.36
C PRO A 159 8.61 -7.48 -14.31
N SER A 160 7.71 -8.11 -13.58
CA SER A 160 7.00 -7.51 -12.45
C SER A 160 7.76 -7.72 -11.14
N LYS A 161 7.41 -6.96 -10.13
CA LYS A 161 7.94 -7.14 -8.78
C LYS A 161 7.62 -8.52 -8.20
N ILE A 162 6.44 -9.08 -8.57
CA ILE A 162 6.08 -10.43 -8.13
C ILE A 162 7.01 -11.48 -8.72
N GLU A 163 7.43 -11.34 -9.99
CA GLU A 163 8.40 -12.25 -10.60
C GLU A 163 9.78 -12.13 -9.94
N HIS A 164 10.20 -10.91 -9.59
CA HIS A 164 11.42 -10.70 -8.82
C HIS A 164 11.35 -11.37 -7.45
N ILE A 165 10.25 -11.19 -6.71
CA ILE A 165 10.02 -11.83 -5.41
C ILE A 165 10.03 -13.35 -5.54
N LEU A 166 9.31 -13.92 -6.52
CA LEU A 166 9.26 -15.37 -6.73
C LEU A 166 10.64 -15.94 -7.09
N ASN A 167 11.41 -15.25 -7.92
CA ASN A 167 12.77 -15.67 -8.25
C ASN A 167 13.69 -15.60 -7.03
N GLU A 168 13.54 -14.61 -6.17
CA GLU A 168 14.30 -14.49 -4.93
C GLU A 168 13.89 -15.54 -3.91
N MET A 169 12.60 -15.81 -3.77
CA MET A 169 12.09 -16.91 -2.94
C MET A 169 12.65 -18.25 -3.37
N GLY A 170 12.79 -18.48 -4.68
CA GLY A 170 13.41 -19.71 -5.22
C GLY A 170 14.90 -19.84 -4.88
N ARG A 171 15.61 -18.71 -4.79
CA ARG A 171 17.04 -18.68 -4.45
C ARG A 171 17.30 -18.70 -2.95
N HIS A 172 16.44 -18.08 -2.17
CA HIS A 172 16.59 -17.83 -0.74
C HIS A 172 15.30 -18.11 0.03
N PRO A 173 14.81 -19.36 0.03
CA PRO A 173 13.53 -19.71 0.66
C PRO A 173 13.51 -19.42 2.17
N GLU A 174 14.67 -19.42 2.83
CA GLU A 174 14.80 -19.12 4.25
C GLU A 174 14.35 -17.69 4.61
N HIS A 175 14.52 -16.71 3.71
CA HIS A 175 14.11 -15.31 3.94
C HIS A 175 12.59 -15.15 3.99
N TYR A 176 11.86 -16.06 3.35
CA TYR A 176 10.40 -15.96 3.21
C TYR A 176 9.62 -16.97 4.05
N ARG A 177 10.32 -17.84 4.81
CA ARG A 177 9.69 -18.89 5.61
C ARG A 177 8.56 -18.34 6.48
N ARG A 178 8.77 -17.27 7.22
CA ARG A 178 7.75 -16.67 8.10
C ARG A 178 6.54 -16.15 7.32
N THR A 179 6.75 -15.63 6.12
CA THR A 179 5.67 -15.14 5.26
C THR A 179 4.80 -16.32 4.80
N VAL A 180 5.44 -17.41 4.38
CA VAL A 180 4.74 -18.64 3.93
C VAL A 180 4.02 -19.34 5.09
N GLU A 181 4.62 -19.35 6.29
CA GLU A 181 3.99 -19.96 7.48
C GLU A 181 2.76 -19.15 7.97
N ARG A 182 2.64 -17.87 7.60
CA ARG A 182 1.49 -17.01 7.94
C ARG A 182 0.39 -17.02 6.87
N ALA A 183 0.67 -17.49 5.65
CA ALA A 183 -0.29 -17.59 4.56
C ALA A 183 -1.15 -18.86 4.65
#